data_29a99785c2974fe3bad7381298710772
#
_entry.id   29a99785c2974fe3bad7381298710772
#
_cell.length_a   1.000
_cell.length_b   1.000
_cell.length_c   1.000
_cell.angle_alpha   90.00
_cell.angle_beta   90.00
_cell.angle_gamma   90.00
#
_symmetry.space_group_name_H-M   'P 1'
#
loop_
_entity.id
_entity.type
_entity.pdbx_description
1 polymer ?
#
loop_
_entity_poly.entity_id
_entity_poly.type
_entity_poly.pdbx_seq_one_letter_code
_entity_poly.pdbx_strand_id
1 'polypeptide(L)'
;MVPAQFAHQITRLQFPKDVHFGDDISIWIAKAGDVALGSMYLRVAWPVSCTVDDSAGTRMVDFVELRHENELLERHYGETIEIMNDLTVPQAKQNALQQLIGKGLTSNLQSYYIKMPFKMNLPLCALDTPPIFRIKLRPTNEFSSINFTGTIQADLFVDYVYVTKAERDYFKKTRMDYLTHTMQRLVVSTTPFLTEFTRPVKELYWVIQTVGASSYDFTNNGSDQLVSLNLRFDGNEIIKDEFGTPMFMRIIQGLENHTRVPDRYFYMHSFALDPEHPDQPTGELDMSAVTRQLHTLTLSPSTSPRQIRVYALTHNIIRLENGLLKNVFSTTGTI
;
A
#
# COMPACT_ATOMS: atom_id res chain seq x y z
N MET A 1 -3.99 25.88 -27.93
CA MET A 1 -3.45 25.14 -26.81
C MET A 1 -1.94 25.08 -27.02
N VAL A 2 -1.14 25.74 -26.19
CA VAL A 2 0.33 25.64 -26.27
C VAL A 2 0.71 24.26 -25.72
N PRO A 3 1.46 23.43 -26.47
CA PRO A 3 1.88 22.13 -25.96
C PRO A 3 2.74 22.33 -24.70
N ALA A 4 2.47 21.54 -23.67
CA ALA A 4 3.29 21.55 -22.46
C ALA A 4 4.73 21.17 -22.82
N GLN A 5 5.69 22.03 -22.49
CA GLN A 5 7.11 21.78 -22.69
C GLN A 5 7.69 21.19 -21.41
N PHE A 6 7.79 19.88 -21.36
CA PHE A 6 8.47 19.20 -20.26
C PHE A 6 9.40 18.10 -20.79
N ALA A 7 10.41 17.76 -20.00
CA ALA A 7 11.24 16.60 -20.20
C ALA A 7 11.19 15.72 -18.96
N HIS A 8 11.39 14.42 -19.11
CA HIS A 8 11.48 13.52 -17.98
C HIS A 8 12.74 12.66 -18.04
N GLN A 9 13.20 12.22 -16.88
CA GLN A 9 14.38 11.37 -16.73
C GLN A 9 14.22 10.44 -15.53
N ILE A 10 14.44 9.15 -15.76
CA ILE A 10 14.50 8.17 -14.66
C ILE A 10 15.90 8.19 -14.06
N THR A 11 15.97 8.34 -12.75
CA THR A 11 17.23 8.35 -12.00
C THR A 11 17.24 7.26 -10.95
N ARG A 12 18.35 6.57 -10.81
CA ARG A 12 18.59 5.56 -9.79
C ARG A 12 19.19 6.22 -8.55
N LEU A 13 18.52 6.09 -7.41
CA LEU A 13 19.01 6.51 -6.11
C LEU A 13 19.47 5.27 -5.33
N GLN A 14 20.71 5.26 -4.86
CA GLN A 14 21.29 4.18 -4.07
C GLN A 14 21.17 4.50 -2.59
N PHE A 15 20.78 3.52 -1.78
CA PHE A 15 20.76 3.69 -0.32
C PHE A 15 22.17 3.91 0.22
N PRO A 16 22.34 4.79 1.23
CA PRO A 16 23.66 5.25 1.68
C PRO A 16 24.44 4.23 2.51
N LYS A 17 23.85 3.07 2.84
CA LYS A 17 24.43 2.01 3.67
C LYS A 17 24.25 0.66 3.02
N ASP A 18 25.06 -0.29 3.44
CA ASP A 18 24.80 -1.70 3.18
C ASP A 18 23.43 -2.08 3.74
N VAL A 19 22.63 -2.72 2.92
CA VAL A 19 21.23 -3.04 3.24
C VAL A 19 21.13 -4.55 3.53
N HIS A 20 20.39 -4.88 4.60
CA HIS A 20 20.08 -6.25 4.97
C HIS A 20 18.57 -6.44 5.07
N PHE A 21 18.11 -7.66 4.92
CA PHE A 21 16.73 -7.97 5.27
C PHE A 21 16.51 -7.77 6.77
N GLY A 22 15.37 -7.19 7.13
CA GLY A 22 15.08 -6.79 8.51
C GLY A 22 15.42 -5.32 8.82
N ASP A 23 16.13 -4.64 7.91
CA ASP A 23 16.50 -3.23 8.13
C ASP A 23 15.33 -2.27 7.96
N ASP A 24 15.43 -1.17 8.67
CA ASP A 24 14.62 0.04 8.52
C ASP A 24 15.53 1.13 7.95
N ILE A 25 15.35 1.43 6.68
CA ILE A 25 16.23 2.30 5.92
C ILE A 25 15.49 3.45 5.25
N SER A 26 16.20 4.54 5.01
CA SER A 26 15.64 5.71 4.35
C SER A 26 16.62 6.33 3.37
N ILE A 27 16.06 7.02 2.37
CA ILE A 27 16.82 7.77 1.39
C ILE A 27 16.12 9.09 1.09
N TRP A 28 16.90 10.15 0.91
CA TRP A 28 16.40 11.42 0.42
C TRP A 28 16.06 11.31 -1.07
N ILE A 29 14.86 11.76 -1.45
CA ILE A 29 14.50 11.93 -2.87
C ILE A 29 15.17 13.21 -3.34
N ALA A 30 16.36 13.04 -3.92
CA ALA A 30 17.22 14.17 -4.32
C ALA A 30 16.48 15.12 -5.27
N LYS A 31 16.75 16.41 -5.19
CA LYS A 31 16.22 17.43 -6.10
C LYS A 31 16.94 17.40 -7.46
N ALA A 32 16.91 16.24 -8.12
CA ALA A 32 17.51 16.05 -9.43
C ALA A 32 16.66 16.61 -10.57
N GLY A 33 15.39 16.90 -10.32
CA GLY A 33 14.43 17.52 -11.25
C GLY A 33 13.46 18.45 -10.51
N ASP A 34 12.48 18.99 -11.23
CA ASP A 34 11.51 19.92 -10.66
C ASP A 34 10.37 19.22 -9.92
N VAL A 35 9.93 18.09 -10.45
CA VAL A 35 8.89 17.23 -9.87
C VAL A 35 9.36 15.79 -9.90
N ALA A 36 9.23 15.07 -8.79
CA ALA A 36 9.39 13.62 -8.76
C ALA A 36 8.01 12.96 -8.82
N LEU A 37 7.81 12.00 -9.73
CA LEU A 37 6.55 11.28 -9.85
C LEU A 37 6.40 10.28 -8.70
N GLY A 38 5.18 10.13 -8.19
CA GLY A 38 4.86 9.16 -7.14
C GLY A 38 5.02 7.70 -7.56
N SER A 39 4.93 7.40 -8.87
CA SER A 39 5.13 6.07 -9.43
C SER A 39 6.61 5.66 -9.45
N MET A 40 7.19 5.46 -8.29
CA MET A 40 8.58 5.01 -8.11
C MET A 40 8.65 3.48 -8.15
N TYR A 41 9.86 2.95 -8.42
CA TYR A 41 10.13 1.52 -8.33
C TYR A 41 11.28 1.26 -7.35
N LEU A 42 11.03 0.39 -6.37
CA LEU A 42 12.09 -0.17 -5.55
C LEU A 42 12.64 -1.41 -6.23
N ARG A 43 13.94 -1.43 -6.50
CA ARG A 43 14.65 -2.64 -6.91
C ARG A 43 15.34 -3.24 -5.69
N VAL A 44 15.13 -4.54 -5.48
CA VAL A 44 15.89 -5.34 -4.53
C VAL A 44 16.59 -6.45 -5.29
N ALA A 45 17.92 -6.44 -5.29
CA ALA A 45 18.71 -7.49 -5.91
C ALA A 45 19.33 -8.38 -4.82
N TRP A 46 19.13 -9.68 -4.99
CA TRP A 46 19.58 -10.70 -4.08
C TRP A 46 20.76 -11.45 -4.70
N PRO A 47 21.95 -11.45 -4.09
CA PRO A 47 23.16 -11.99 -4.73
C PRO A 47 23.21 -13.51 -4.76
N VAL A 48 22.31 -14.21 -4.08
CA VAL A 48 22.27 -15.66 -4.00
C VAL A 48 21.08 -16.19 -4.78
N SER A 49 21.33 -17.22 -5.61
CA SER A 49 20.23 -17.98 -6.21
C SER A 49 19.53 -18.79 -5.13
N CYS A 50 18.39 -18.29 -4.68
CA CYS A 50 17.53 -18.98 -3.73
C CYS A 50 16.10 -19.01 -4.25
N THR A 51 15.42 -20.10 -3.94
CA THR A 51 14.03 -20.27 -4.22
C THR A 51 13.22 -19.48 -3.18
N VAL A 52 12.43 -18.56 -3.61
CA VAL A 52 11.54 -17.75 -2.76
C VAL A 52 10.09 -18.02 -3.11
N ASP A 53 9.26 -17.88 -2.11
CA ASP A 53 7.83 -18.12 -2.25
C ASP A 53 7.15 -17.09 -3.17
N ASP A 54 5.91 -17.37 -3.51
CA ASP A 54 5.02 -16.51 -4.29
C ASP A 54 5.02 -15.05 -3.81
N SER A 55 5.14 -14.12 -4.75
CA SER A 55 5.14 -12.67 -4.52
C SER A 55 6.22 -12.18 -3.54
N ALA A 56 7.40 -12.79 -3.59
CA ALA A 56 8.51 -12.44 -2.70
C ALA A 56 8.84 -10.93 -2.73
N GLY A 57 8.67 -10.26 -3.88
CA GLY A 57 8.89 -8.82 -4.01
C GLY A 57 8.05 -7.99 -3.04
N THR A 58 6.75 -8.23 -2.95
CA THR A 58 5.88 -7.51 -2.01
C THR A 58 6.00 -8.05 -0.59
N ARG A 59 6.28 -9.35 -0.42
CA ARG A 59 6.44 -9.99 0.90
C ARG A 59 7.67 -9.52 1.66
N MET A 60 8.77 -9.20 0.98
CA MET A 60 9.97 -8.68 1.64
C MET A 60 9.78 -7.27 2.23
N VAL A 61 8.69 -6.59 1.88
CA VAL A 61 8.35 -5.26 2.40
C VAL A 61 7.39 -5.41 3.59
N ASP A 62 7.74 -4.84 4.74
CA ASP A 62 6.77 -4.67 5.84
C ASP A 62 5.94 -3.42 5.58
N PHE A 63 6.60 -2.26 5.48
CA PHE A 63 5.93 -1.01 5.07
C PHE A 63 6.86 -0.11 4.26
N VAL A 64 6.26 0.80 3.51
CA VAL A 64 6.91 1.93 2.85
C VAL A 64 6.24 3.24 3.26
N GLU A 65 7.04 4.27 3.42
CA GLU A 65 6.58 5.61 3.78
C GLU A 65 7.18 6.67 2.86
N LEU A 66 6.36 7.65 2.57
CA LEU A 66 6.79 8.93 2.04
C LEU A 66 6.67 9.97 3.15
N ARG A 67 7.75 10.66 3.44
CA ARG A 67 7.82 11.65 4.52
C ARG A 67 8.42 12.96 4.02
N HIS A 68 8.05 14.06 4.67
CA HIS A 68 8.72 15.34 4.49
C HIS A 68 8.95 15.96 5.86
N GLU A 69 10.21 16.17 6.19
CA GLU A 69 10.62 16.52 7.55
C GLU A 69 10.05 15.53 8.60
N ASN A 70 9.24 16.00 9.53
CA ASN A 70 8.60 15.17 10.55
C ASN A 70 7.22 14.65 10.14
N GLU A 71 6.67 15.11 9.00
CA GLU A 71 5.35 14.73 8.54
C GLU A 71 5.38 13.40 7.78
N LEU A 72 4.48 12.50 8.16
CA LEU A 72 4.17 11.30 7.40
C LEU A 72 3.12 11.64 6.34
N LEU A 73 3.50 11.58 5.06
CA LEU A 73 2.61 11.91 3.95
C LEU A 73 1.75 10.72 3.55
N GLU A 74 2.40 9.59 3.24
CA GLU A 74 1.74 8.35 2.84
C GLU A 74 2.44 7.15 3.50
N ARG A 75 1.65 6.13 3.89
CA ARG A 75 2.16 4.84 4.36
C ARG A 75 1.39 3.71 3.70
N HIS A 76 2.09 2.70 3.23
CA HIS A 76 1.55 1.47 2.68
C HIS A 76 2.32 0.26 3.19
N TYR A 77 1.67 -0.90 3.18
CA TYR A 77 2.25 -2.17 3.62
C TYR A 77 2.50 -3.08 2.42
N GLY A 78 3.49 -3.96 2.49
CA GLY A 78 3.78 -4.89 1.40
C GLY A 78 2.58 -5.76 1.03
N GLU A 79 1.80 -6.18 2.02
CA GLU A 79 0.55 -6.92 1.81
C GLU A 79 -0.51 -6.08 1.08
N THR A 80 -0.63 -4.79 1.41
CA THR A 80 -1.57 -3.92 0.69
C THR A 80 -1.12 -3.57 -0.72
N ILE A 81 0.19 -3.54 -0.98
CA ILE A 81 0.72 -3.45 -2.35
C ILE A 81 0.30 -4.68 -3.16
N GLU A 82 0.37 -5.87 -2.55
CA GLU A 82 -0.10 -7.12 -3.20
C GLU A 82 -1.60 -7.09 -3.48
N ILE A 83 -2.42 -6.65 -2.50
CA ILE A 83 -3.87 -6.48 -2.67
C ILE A 83 -4.17 -5.52 -3.82
N MET A 84 -3.51 -4.34 -3.85
CA MET A 84 -3.69 -3.38 -4.94
C MET A 84 -3.28 -3.95 -6.30
N ASN A 85 -2.16 -4.69 -6.37
CA ASN A 85 -1.74 -5.35 -7.60
C ASN A 85 -2.77 -6.38 -8.08
N ASP A 86 -3.40 -7.08 -7.13
CA ASP A 86 -4.42 -8.08 -7.45
C ASP A 86 -5.72 -7.45 -7.97
N LEU A 87 -6.11 -6.29 -7.47
CA LEU A 87 -7.35 -5.59 -7.83
C LEU A 87 -7.20 -4.71 -9.08
N THR A 88 -6.10 -3.93 -9.16
CA THR A 88 -6.00 -2.82 -10.13
C THR A 88 -5.19 -3.16 -11.39
N VAL A 89 -4.37 -4.23 -11.38
CA VAL A 89 -3.60 -4.62 -12.57
C VAL A 89 -4.45 -5.50 -13.46
N PRO A 90 -4.77 -5.06 -14.70
CA PRO A 90 -5.59 -5.83 -15.62
C PRO A 90 -5.04 -7.22 -15.89
N GLN A 91 -5.92 -8.21 -16.15
CA GLN A 91 -5.55 -9.60 -16.40
C GLN A 91 -4.46 -9.75 -17.49
N ALA A 92 -4.54 -8.95 -18.56
CA ALA A 92 -3.56 -8.97 -19.64
C ALA A 92 -2.12 -8.58 -19.21
N LYS A 93 -1.97 -7.89 -18.07
CA LYS A 93 -0.68 -7.44 -17.52
C LYS A 93 -0.21 -8.28 -16.33
N GLN A 94 -0.95 -9.28 -15.88
CA GLN A 94 -0.57 -10.10 -14.70
C GLN A 94 0.76 -10.83 -14.90
N ASN A 95 1.08 -11.26 -16.14
CA ASN A 95 2.39 -11.88 -16.45
C ASN A 95 3.57 -10.95 -16.16
N ALA A 96 3.38 -9.63 -16.20
CA ALA A 96 4.43 -8.69 -15.85
C ALA A 96 4.73 -8.75 -14.33
N LEU A 97 3.73 -8.97 -13.48
CA LEU A 97 3.93 -9.13 -12.02
C LEU A 97 4.74 -10.39 -11.70
N GLN A 98 4.61 -11.48 -12.47
CA GLN A 98 5.46 -12.66 -12.31
C GLN A 98 6.94 -12.31 -12.48
N GLN A 99 7.25 -11.49 -13.48
CA GLN A 99 8.63 -11.06 -13.78
C GLN A 99 9.15 -10.00 -12.79
N LEU A 100 8.28 -9.13 -12.31
CA LEU A 100 8.67 -8.01 -11.43
C LEU A 100 8.77 -8.42 -9.96
N ILE A 101 7.79 -9.12 -9.44
CA ILE A 101 7.66 -9.43 -8.00
C ILE A 101 7.59 -10.93 -7.70
N GLY A 102 7.62 -11.80 -8.71
CA GLY A 102 7.50 -13.25 -8.56
C GLY A 102 6.08 -13.73 -8.25
N LYS A 103 5.02 -12.99 -8.64
CA LYS A 103 3.63 -13.36 -8.35
C LYS A 103 3.24 -14.68 -9.02
N GLY A 104 2.62 -15.58 -8.24
CA GLY A 104 2.16 -16.89 -8.71
C GLY A 104 3.28 -17.90 -8.96
N LEU A 105 4.52 -17.58 -8.64
CA LEU A 105 5.68 -18.43 -8.86
C LEU A 105 6.50 -18.61 -7.59
N THR A 106 6.92 -19.84 -7.35
CA THR A 106 8.13 -20.10 -6.58
C THR A 106 9.30 -19.75 -7.49
N SER A 107 9.95 -18.63 -7.26
CA SER A 107 10.90 -18.06 -8.21
C SER A 107 12.32 -18.00 -7.66
N ASN A 108 13.28 -18.00 -8.56
CA ASN A 108 14.70 -17.74 -8.29
C ASN A 108 15.16 -16.43 -8.95
N LEU A 109 14.28 -15.42 -9.01
CA LEU A 109 14.63 -14.12 -9.54
C LEU A 109 15.79 -13.52 -8.75
N GLN A 110 16.78 -12.97 -9.46
CA GLN A 110 17.93 -12.29 -8.83
C GLN A 110 17.63 -10.83 -8.50
N SER A 111 16.55 -10.28 -9.04
CA SER A 111 16.13 -8.91 -8.79
C SER A 111 14.62 -8.80 -8.85
N TYR A 112 14.07 -8.10 -7.87
CA TYR A 112 12.65 -7.78 -7.75
C TYR A 112 12.44 -6.30 -7.96
N TYR A 113 11.40 -5.93 -8.70
CA TYR A 113 11.03 -4.54 -8.95
C TYR A 113 9.62 -4.30 -8.40
N ILE A 114 9.53 -3.57 -7.33
CA ILE A 114 8.28 -3.32 -6.61
C ILE A 114 7.82 -1.91 -6.92
N LYS A 115 6.65 -1.78 -7.56
CA LYS A 115 6.04 -0.48 -7.81
C LYS A 115 5.54 0.11 -6.50
N MET A 116 5.96 1.33 -6.20
CA MET A 116 5.49 2.05 -5.02
C MET A 116 4.07 2.59 -5.26
N PRO A 117 3.19 2.47 -4.26
CA PRO A 117 1.78 2.83 -4.41
C PRO A 117 1.48 4.32 -4.17
N PHE A 118 2.51 5.16 -4.13
CA PHE A 118 2.33 6.58 -3.85
C PHE A 118 1.55 7.29 -4.95
N LYS A 119 0.60 8.12 -4.56
CA LYS A 119 -0.26 8.89 -5.47
C LYS A 119 0.28 10.29 -5.72
N MET A 120 0.95 10.87 -4.72
CA MET A 120 1.42 12.24 -4.79
C MET A 120 2.66 12.39 -5.68
N ASN A 121 2.57 13.27 -6.67
CA ASN A 121 3.76 13.79 -7.34
C ASN A 121 4.38 14.90 -6.47
N LEU A 122 5.68 14.82 -6.25
CA LEU A 122 6.40 15.69 -5.33
C LEU A 122 6.97 16.92 -6.06
N PRO A 123 6.48 18.14 -5.79
CA PRO A 123 6.96 19.36 -6.43
C PRO A 123 8.29 19.84 -5.81
N LEU A 124 9.37 19.12 -6.10
CA LEU A 124 10.69 19.32 -5.48
C LEU A 124 11.23 20.74 -5.64
N CYS A 125 10.89 21.39 -6.76
CA CYS A 125 11.30 22.78 -7.03
C CYS A 125 10.69 23.78 -6.04
N ALA A 126 9.58 23.44 -5.38
CA ALA A 126 8.89 24.28 -4.41
C ALA A 126 9.19 23.94 -2.96
N LEU A 127 9.86 22.83 -2.68
CA LEU A 127 10.17 22.38 -1.33
C LEU A 127 11.49 22.98 -0.83
N ASP A 128 11.59 23.30 0.45
CA ASP A 128 12.82 23.75 1.09
C ASP A 128 13.80 22.58 1.26
N THR A 129 13.32 21.47 1.77
CA THR A 129 14.08 20.22 1.96
C THR A 129 13.57 19.10 1.06
N PRO A 130 14.41 18.15 0.66
CA PRO A 130 13.95 17.00 -0.11
C PRO A 130 13.11 16.06 0.75
N PRO A 131 12.05 15.43 0.17
CA PRO A 131 11.31 14.38 0.85
C PRO A 131 12.15 13.13 1.11
N ILE A 132 11.67 12.29 2.03
CA ILE A 132 12.32 11.05 2.44
C ILE A 132 11.44 9.87 2.02
N PHE A 133 12.02 8.94 1.30
CA PHE A 133 11.51 7.59 1.15
C PHE A 133 12.07 6.72 2.27
N ARG A 134 11.20 6.05 3.03
CA ARG A 134 11.56 5.12 4.10
C ARG A 134 10.93 3.76 3.83
N ILE A 135 11.69 2.71 4.08
CA ILE A 135 11.21 1.33 3.95
C ILE A 135 11.69 0.49 5.12
N LYS A 136 10.78 -0.33 5.65
CA LYS A 136 11.09 -1.43 6.54
C LYS A 136 11.04 -2.73 5.73
N LEU A 137 12.17 -3.42 5.66
CA LEU A 137 12.25 -4.76 5.08
C LEU A 137 11.94 -5.81 6.14
N ARG A 138 11.31 -6.90 5.74
CA ARG A 138 11.10 -8.07 6.59
C ARG A 138 12.37 -8.91 6.65
N PRO A 139 12.63 -9.63 7.76
CA PRO A 139 13.67 -10.62 7.81
C PRO A 139 13.34 -11.81 6.89
N THR A 140 14.37 -12.46 6.37
CA THR A 140 14.21 -13.52 5.34
C THR A 140 13.34 -14.69 5.77
N ASN A 141 13.38 -15.07 7.04
CA ASN A 141 12.57 -16.17 7.59
C ASN A 141 11.05 -15.94 7.53
N GLU A 142 10.60 -14.70 7.23
CA GLU A 142 9.17 -14.40 7.08
C GLU A 142 8.66 -14.59 5.63
N PHE A 143 9.56 -14.71 4.64
CA PHE A 143 9.15 -14.83 3.23
C PHE A 143 9.98 -15.85 2.42
N SER A 144 10.92 -16.53 3.05
CA SER A 144 11.76 -17.55 2.41
C SER A 144 12.08 -18.66 3.40
N SER A 145 12.28 -19.86 2.91
CA SER A 145 12.81 -20.99 3.70
C SER A 145 14.30 -20.86 4.01
N ILE A 146 14.99 -19.90 3.39
CA ILE A 146 16.43 -19.68 3.54
C ILE A 146 16.67 -18.52 4.49
N ASN A 147 17.48 -18.73 5.50
CA ASN A 147 17.94 -17.65 6.36
C ASN A 147 19.18 -16.99 5.75
N PHE A 148 18.96 -15.86 5.07
CA PHE A 148 20.02 -15.07 4.45
C PHE A 148 20.35 -13.85 5.33
N THR A 149 21.60 -13.75 5.73
CA THR A 149 22.12 -12.67 6.60
C THR A 149 23.10 -11.73 5.89
N GLY A 150 23.34 -11.95 4.59
CA GLY A 150 24.25 -11.11 3.80
C GLY A 150 23.63 -9.78 3.39
N THR A 151 24.44 -8.96 2.73
CA THR A 151 24.00 -7.68 2.14
C THR A 151 23.22 -7.91 0.87
N ILE A 152 22.22 -7.06 0.66
CA ILE A 152 21.42 -6.99 -0.57
C ILE A 152 21.68 -5.64 -1.25
N GLN A 153 21.45 -5.58 -2.55
CA GLN A 153 21.45 -4.31 -3.27
C GLN A 153 20.02 -3.78 -3.37
N ALA A 154 19.80 -2.61 -2.77
CA ALA A 154 18.52 -1.90 -2.87
C ALA A 154 18.72 -0.57 -3.59
N ASP A 155 17.83 -0.25 -4.52
CA ASP A 155 17.85 0.97 -5.30
C ASP A 155 16.43 1.51 -5.46
N LEU A 156 16.28 2.83 -5.41
CA LEU A 156 15.01 3.48 -5.72
C LEU A 156 15.11 4.16 -7.09
N PHE A 157 14.26 3.77 -8.03
CA PHE A 157 14.13 4.44 -9.32
C PHE A 157 13.04 5.49 -9.23
N VAL A 158 13.41 6.73 -9.50
CA VAL A 158 12.52 7.89 -9.46
C VAL A 158 12.48 8.52 -10.84
N ASP A 159 11.28 8.78 -11.34
CA ASP A 159 11.06 9.50 -12.58
C ASP A 159 10.90 11.00 -12.26
N TYR A 160 11.81 11.81 -12.79
CA TYR A 160 11.83 13.25 -12.61
C TYR A 160 11.30 13.95 -13.83
N VAL A 161 10.50 14.98 -13.59
CA VAL A 161 9.97 15.87 -14.62
C VAL A 161 10.62 17.24 -14.46
N TYR A 162 11.04 17.82 -15.57
CA TYR A 162 11.56 19.17 -15.67
C TYR A 162 10.50 20.05 -16.29
N VAL A 163 10.15 21.14 -15.62
CA VAL A 163 9.09 22.05 -16.02
C VAL A 163 9.66 23.42 -16.41
N THR A 164 8.85 24.27 -17.03
CA THR A 164 9.25 25.62 -17.42
C THR A 164 9.48 26.51 -16.20
N LYS A 165 10.19 27.63 -16.40
CA LYS A 165 10.41 28.61 -15.33
C LYS A 165 9.08 29.16 -14.78
N ALA A 166 8.08 29.39 -15.64
CA ALA A 166 6.78 29.90 -15.22
C ALA A 166 6.05 28.90 -14.31
N GLU A 167 6.12 27.60 -14.62
CA GLU A 167 5.54 26.55 -13.81
C GLU A 167 6.27 26.40 -12.46
N ARG A 168 7.62 26.45 -12.45
CA ARG A 168 8.39 26.48 -11.17
C ARG A 168 7.99 27.64 -10.29
N ASP A 169 7.86 28.84 -10.86
CA ASP A 169 7.45 30.04 -10.12
C ASP A 169 6.01 29.91 -9.61
N TYR A 170 5.13 29.22 -10.35
CA TYR A 170 3.78 28.91 -9.92
C TYR A 170 3.78 27.95 -8.73
N PHE A 171 4.51 26.82 -8.81
CA PHE A 171 4.63 25.86 -7.70
C PHE A 171 5.17 26.51 -6.41
N LYS A 172 6.12 27.44 -6.51
CA LYS A 172 6.70 28.14 -5.35
C LYS A 172 5.78 29.14 -4.69
N LYS A 173 4.87 29.75 -5.48
CA LYS A 173 4.05 30.87 -5.00
C LYS A 173 2.62 30.44 -4.64
N THR A 174 2.18 29.31 -5.17
CA THR A 174 0.79 28.87 -5.04
C THR A 174 0.68 27.81 -3.95
N ARG A 175 -0.25 28.05 -3.02
CA ARG A 175 -0.68 27.02 -2.09
C ARG A 175 -1.45 25.96 -2.88
N MET A 176 -1.10 24.68 -2.72
CA MET A 176 -1.74 23.58 -3.41
C MET A 176 -2.10 22.48 -2.42
N ASP A 177 -3.27 21.88 -2.61
CA ASP A 177 -3.72 20.72 -1.87
C ASP A 177 -3.71 19.48 -2.79
N TYR A 178 -3.08 18.42 -2.36
CA TYR A 178 -2.96 17.15 -3.09
C TYR A 178 -3.79 16.08 -2.39
N LEU A 179 -4.70 15.46 -3.13
CA LEU A 179 -5.41 14.28 -2.65
C LEU A 179 -4.47 13.08 -2.73
N THR A 180 -4.25 12.44 -1.60
CA THR A 180 -3.44 11.23 -1.48
C THR A 180 -4.19 10.13 -0.72
N HIS A 181 -3.55 8.98 -0.57
CA HIS A 181 -4.09 7.87 0.19
C HIS A 181 -3.05 7.38 1.21
N THR A 182 -3.54 6.93 2.35
CA THR A 182 -2.71 6.25 3.33
C THR A 182 -3.44 5.04 3.88
N MET A 183 -2.68 4.08 4.39
CA MET A 183 -3.21 2.82 4.88
C MET A 183 -3.07 2.75 6.40
N GLN A 184 -4.18 2.51 7.11
CA GLN A 184 -4.18 2.16 8.52
C GLN A 184 -4.28 0.64 8.66
N ARG A 185 -3.70 0.05 9.70
CA ARG A 185 -3.67 -1.41 9.93
C ARG A 185 -3.98 -1.74 11.39
N LEU A 186 -4.84 -2.73 11.60
CA LEU A 186 -5.01 -3.42 12.88
C LEU A 186 -4.71 -4.91 12.70
N VAL A 187 -4.07 -5.52 13.67
CA VAL A 187 -3.76 -6.96 13.71
C VAL A 187 -4.34 -7.57 14.96
N VAL A 188 -5.18 -8.61 14.81
CA VAL A 188 -5.83 -9.31 15.92
C VAL A 188 -5.82 -10.83 15.68
N SER A 189 -6.06 -11.61 16.75
CA SER A 189 -6.13 -13.08 16.67
C SER A 189 -7.50 -13.64 17.04
N THR A 190 -8.42 -12.80 17.47
CA THR A 190 -9.73 -13.18 17.97
C THR A 190 -10.84 -12.36 17.34
N THR A 191 -12.05 -12.85 17.38
CA THR A 191 -13.29 -12.19 16.97
C THR A 191 -14.33 -12.38 18.08
N PRO A 192 -15.23 -11.40 18.39
CA PRO A 192 -15.28 -10.06 17.80
C PRO A 192 -14.15 -9.13 18.29
N PHE A 193 -13.92 -8.04 17.54
CA PHE A 193 -12.93 -7.01 17.91
C PHE A 193 -13.40 -5.61 17.50
N LEU A 194 -12.74 -4.58 18.06
CA LEU A 194 -12.95 -3.19 17.71
C LEU A 194 -11.76 -2.67 16.91
N THR A 195 -12.05 -1.78 15.96
CA THR A 195 -11.03 -0.94 15.31
C THR A 195 -11.15 0.49 15.77
N GLU A 196 -10.06 1.26 15.62
CA GLU A 196 -9.99 2.69 15.94
C GLU A 196 -9.49 3.45 14.72
N PHE A 197 -10.00 3.09 13.54
CA PHE A 197 -9.65 3.79 12.32
C PHE A 197 -10.22 5.20 12.34
N THR A 198 -9.46 6.11 11.77
CA THR A 198 -9.79 7.54 11.69
C THR A 198 -9.75 8.00 10.24
N ARG A 199 -10.15 9.24 9.99
CA ARG A 199 -10.16 9.88 8.67
C ARG A 199 -11.24 9.30 7.74
N PRO A 200 -11.46 9.94 6.58
CA PRO A 200 -12.33 9.42 5.55
C PRO A 200 -11.81 8.12 4.96
N VAL A 201 -12.49 7.01 5.28
CA VAL A 201 -12.15 5.67 4.78
C VAL A 201 -12.90 5.40 3.49
N LYS A 202 -12.15 5.05 2.49
CA LYS A 202 -12.64 4.70 1.16
C LYS A 202 -13.01 3.23 1.08
N GLU A 203 -12.13 2.35 1.62
CA GLU A 203 -12.29 0.91 1.58
C GLU A 203 -11.71 0.25 2.81
N LEU A 204 -12.31 -0.88 3.19
CA LEU A 204 -11.80 -1.80 4.21
C LEU A 204 -11.42 -3.13 3.56
N TYR A 205 -10.29 -3.70 4.03
CA TYR A 205 -9.82 -5.02 3.62
C TYR A 205 -9.58 -5.89 4.85
N TRP A 206 -10.01 -7.15 4.77
CA TRP A 206 -9.75 -8.16 5.79
C TRP A 206 -8.93 -9.28 5.19
N VAL A 207 -7.77 -9.53 5.77
CA VAL A 207 -6.89 -10.65 5.45
C VAL A 207 -6.89 -11.59 6.63
N ILE A 208 -7.27 -12.85 6.40
CA ILE A 208 -7.27 -13.90 7.40
C ILE A 208 -6.22 -14.92 6.97
N GLN A 209 -5.25 -15.20 7.83
CA GLN A 209 -4.16 -16.11 7.50
C GLN A 209 -3.84 -17.02 8.67
N THR A 210 -3.53 -18.27 8.36
CA THR A 210 -3.01 -19.22 9.34
C THR A 210 -1.62 -18.77 9.82
N VAL A 211 -1.42 -18.76 11.13
CA VAL A 211 -0.13 -18.38 11.73
C VAL A 211 0.96 -19.36 11.29
N GLY A 212 2.08 -18.81 10.82
CA GLY A 212 3.21 -19.61 10.31
C GLY A 212 3.10 -19.99 8.83
N ALA A 213 2.06 -19.55 8.12
CA ALA A 213 2.01 -19.71 6.66
C ALA A 213 3.15 -18.90 6.01
N SER A 214 3.92 -19.56 5.14
CA SER A 214 5.11 -18.97 4.51
C SER A 214 4.80 -18.09 3.29
N SER A 215 3.62 -18.25 2.69
CA SER A 215 3.19 -17.55 1.46
C SER A 215 2.00 -16.61 1.73
N TYR A 216 1.62 -15.79 0.77
CA TYR A 216 0.32 -15.09 0.79
C TYR A 216 -0.85 -16.09 0.57
N ASP A 217 -0.79 -17.22 1.26
CA ASP A 217 -1.89 -18.15 1.33
C ASP A 217 -2.88 -17.68 2.40
N PHE A 218 -3.97 -17.10 1.95
CA PHE A 218 -5.08 -16.63 2.78
C PHE A 218 -6.23 -17.63 2.80
N THR A 219 -5.98 -18.88 2.36
CA THR A 219 -7.00 -19.92 2.31
C THR A 219 -7.00 -20.77 3.57
N ASN A 220 -8.09 -21.51 3.77
CA ASN A 220 -8.19 -22.65 4.64
C ASN A 220 -8.23 -23.91 3.77
N ASN A 221 -7.08 -24.54 3.53
CA ASN A 221 -6.97 -25.71 2.64
C ASN A 221 -7.58 -25.48 1.25
N GLY A 222 -7.28 -24.33 0.62
CA GLY A 222 -7.78 -23.96 -0.70
C GLY A 222 -9.19 -23.38 -0.72
N SER A 223 -9.82 -23.18 0.44
CA SER A 223 -11.17 -22.62 0.57
C SER A 223 -11.16 -21.29 1.35
N ASP A 224 -12.29 -20.62 1.40
CA ASP A 224 -12.43 -19.38 2.17
C ASP A 224 -12.24 -19.60 3.67
N GLN A 225 -11.47 -18.70 4.31
CA GLN A 225 -11.31 -18.63 5.76
C GLN A 225 -12.55 -18.04 6.45
N LEU A 226 -13.21 -17.09 5.77
CA LEU A 226 -14.41 -16.42 6.25
C LEU A 226 -15.66 -17.26 5.92
N VAL A 227 -16.62 -17.33 6.85
CA VAL A 227 -17.98 -17.79 6.63
C VAL A 227 -18.92 -16.59 6.49
N SER A 228 -18.86 -15.68 7.48
CA SER A 228 -19.60 -14.42 7.44
C SER A 228 -18.88 -13.32 8.22
N LEU A 229 -19.16 -12.07 7.87
CA LEU A 229 -18.71 -10.87 8.55
C LEU A 229 -19.91 -9.97 8.83
N ASN A 230 -20.06 -9.56 10.09
CA ASN A 230 -20.99 -8.53 10.50
C ASN A 230 -20.19 -7.29 10.93
N LEU A 231 -20.49 -6.16 10.32
CA LEU A 231 -19.85 -4.88 10.63
C LEU A 231 -20.87 -3.91 11.20
N ARG A 232 -20.60 -3.38 12.38
CA ARG A 232 -21.47 -2.41 13.05
C ARG A 232 -20.72 -1.16 13.45
N PHE A 233 -21.29 -0.01 13.14
CA PHE A 233 -20.82 1.29 13.55
C PHE A 233 -21.85 1.97 14.46
N ASP A 234 -21.44 2.26 15.69
CA ASP A 234 -22.30 2.85 16.73
C ASP A 234 -23.65 2.11 16.90
N GLY A 235 -23.61 0.78 16.76
CA GLY A 235 -24.76 -0.10 16.85
C GLY A 235 -25.54 -0.33 15.55
N ASN A 236 -25.32 0.48 14.53
CA ASN A 236 -25.95 0.30 13.23
C ASN A 236 -25.21 -0.75 12.39
N GLU A 237 -25.94 -1.67 11.78
CA GLU A 237 -25.38 -2.68 10.89
C GLU A 237 -25.04 -2.05 9.53
N ILE A 238 -23.75 -2.04 9.20
CA ILE A 238 -23.23 -1.60 7.89
C ILE A 238 -23.19 -2.80 6.94
N ILE A 239 -22.67 -3.92 7.43
CA ILE A 239 -22.65 -5.19 6.71
C ILE A 239 -23.38 -6.21 7.57
N LYS A 240 -24.49 -6.75 7.06
CA LYS A 240 -25.21 -7.85 7.68
C LYS A 240 -24.60 -9.19 7.32
N ASP A 241 -24.79 -10.21 8.15
CA ASP A 241 -24.23 -11.55 7.92
C ASP A 241 -24.56 -12.11 6.54
N GLU A 242 -25.75 -11.83 6.01
CA GLU A 242 -26.19 -12.28 4.68
C GLU A 242 -25.36 -11.69 3.52
N PHE A 243 -24.83 -10.47 3.69
CA PHE A 243 -23.97 -9.78 2.73
C PHE A 243 -22.48 -9.85 3.11
N GLY A 244 -22.16 -10.29 4.31
CA GLY A 244 -20.79 -10.49 4.80
C GLY A 244 -20.14 -11.78 4.34
N THR A 245 -20.69 -12.48 3.36
CA THR A 245 -20.18 -13.76 2.87
C THR A 245 -19.04 -13.58 1.88
N PRO A 246 -18.18 -14.59 1.68
CA PRO A 246 -17.08 -14.52 0.70
C PRO A 246 -17.55 -14.14 -0.71
N MET A 247 -18.75 -14.60 -1.10
CA MET A 247 -19.32 -14.26 -2.40
C MET A 247 -19.50 -12.75 -2.56
N PHE A 248 -20.08 -12.08 -1.56
CA PHE A 248 -20.25 -10.62 -1.60
C PHE A 248 -18.94 -9.87 -1.37
N MET A 249 -18.19 -10.29 -0.35
CA MET A 249 -17.03 -9.53 0.14
C MET A 249 -15.78 -9.68 -0.73
N ARG A 250 -15.69 -10.70 -1.57
CA ARG A 250 -14.55 -10.94 -2.46
C ARG A 250 -14.95 -10.86 -3.94
N ILE A 251 -16.01 -11.59 -4.33
CA ILE A 251 -16.34 -11.72 -5.75
C ILE A 251 -17.15 -10.52 -6.24
N ILE A 252 -18.29 -10.23 -5.59
CA ILE A 252 -19.17 -9.13 -6.03
C ILE A 252 -18.49 -7.78 -5.84
N GLN A 253 -17.89 -7.52 -4.67
CA GLN A 253 -17.14 -6.27 -4.44
C GLN A 253 -15.99 -6.09 -5.45
N GLY A 254 -15.26 -7.16 -5.79
CA GLY A 254 -14.22 -7.13 -6.81
C GLY A 254 -14.74 -6.85 -8.21
N LEU A 255 -15.89 -7.45 -8.56
CA LEU A 255 -16.51 -7.29 -9.87
C LEU A 255 -17.07 -5.87 -10.09
N GLU A 256 -17.73 -5.32 -9.06
CA GLU A 256 -18.44 -4.05 -9.18
C GLU A 256 -17.53 -2.82 -8.98
N ASN A 257 -16.49 -2.95 -8.13
CA ASN A 257 -15.72 -1.79 -7.69
C ASN A 257 -14.28 -1.75 -8.24
N HIS A 258 -13.77 -2.84 -8.83
CA HIS A 258 -12.37 -2.94 -9.22
C HIS A 258 -12.16 -3.41 -10.65
N THR A 259 -10.98 -3.11 -11.19
CA THR A 259 -10.56 -3.56 -12.52
C THR A 259 -10.58 -5.08 -12.63
N ARG A 260 -10.44 -5.80 -11.51
CA ARG A 260 -10.36 -7.26 -11.49
C ARG A 260 -10.91 -7.86 -10.20
N VAL A 261 -11.57 -9.01 -10.32
CA VAL A 261 -11.87 -9.88 -9.18
C VAL A 261 -10.55 -10.47 -8.67
N PRO A 262 -10.25 -10.42 -7.36
CA PRO A 262 -8.98 -10.89 -6.83
C PRO A 262 -8.84 -12.41 -6.91
N ASP A 263 -7.62 -12.86 -7.25
CA ASP A 263 -7.26 -14.28 -7.17
C ASP A 263 -7.00 -14.72 -5.73
N ARG A 264 -6.54 -13.81 -4.89
CA ARG A 264 -6.26 -14.08 -3.47
C ARG A 264 -7.52 -14.01 -2.62
N TYR A 265 -7.52 -14.73 -1.51
CA TYR A 265 -8.67 -14.90 -0.61
C TYR A 265 -8.66 -13.84 0.51
N PHE A 266 -8.63 -12.56 0.15
CA PHE A 266 -8.93 -11.45 1.05
C PHE A 266 -10.35 -10.95 0.79
N TYR A 267 -10.90 -10.22 1.76
CA TYR A 267 -12.27 -9.73 1.73
C TYR A 267 -12.25 -8.22 1.77
N MET A 268 -13.19 -7.56 1.12
CA MET A 268 -13.22 -6.11 1.00
C MET A 268 -14.64 -5.55 1.05
N HIS A 269 -14.72 -4.28 1.43
CA HIS A 269 -15.94 -3.49 1.35
C HIS A 269 -15.60 -2.07 0.97
N SER A 270 -16.18 -1.57 -0.10
CA SER A 270 -16.01 -0.20 -0.58
C SER A 270 -17.14 0.69 -0.08
N PHE A 271 -16.78 1.86 0.45
CA PHE A 271 -17.69 2.96 0.71
C PHE A 271 -17.77 3.92 -0.49
N ALA A 272 -16.85 3.79 -1.44
CA ALA A 272 -16.81 4.54 -2.69
C ALA A 272 -17.57 3.79 -3.79
N LEU A 273 -18.19 4.51 -4.71
CA LEU A 273 -18.85 3.96 -5.89
C LEU A 273 -17.85 3.51 -6.95
N ASP A 274 -16.74 4.23 -7.08
CA ASP A 274 -15.61 3.92 -7.96
C ASP A 274 -14.31 4.17 -7.18
N PRO A 275 -13.83 3.18 -6.44
CA PRO A 275 -12.63 3.34 -5.61
C PRO A 275 -11.34 3.46 -6.43
N GLU A 276 -11.33 3.10 -7.69
CA GLU A 276 -10.16 3.24 -8.56
C GLU A 276 -10.12 4.60 -9.29
N HIS A 277 -11.14 5.46 -9.13
CA HIS A 277 -11.16 6.78 -9.77
C HIS A 277 -9.91 7.59 -9.38
N PRO A 278 -9.12 8.07 -10.37
CA PRO A 278 -7.81 8.64 -10.10
C PRO A 278 -7.84 10.05 -9.50
N ASP A 279 -8.86 10.85 -9.87
CA ASP A 279 -8.79 12.31 -9.74
C ASP A 279 -9.64 12.88 -8.60
N GLN A 280 -10.70 12.17 -8.20
CA GLN A 280 -11.59 12.65 -7.15
C GLN A 280 -12.22 11.52 -6.34
N PRO A 281 -12.57 11.76 -5.06
CA PRO A 281 -13.35 10.82 -4.27
C PRO A 281 -14.74 10.59 -4.86
N THR A 282 -15.18 9.33 -4.86
CA THR A 282 -16.52 8.92 -5.32
C THR A 282 -17.40 8.42 -4.18
N GLY A 283 -16.93 8.55 -2.95
CA GLY A 283 -17.57 8.17 -1.70
C GLY A 283 -16.56 7.78 -0.65
N GLU A 284 -16.93 7.98 0.60
CA GLU A 284 -16.10 7.70 1.76
C GLU A 284 -16.96 7.67 3.02
N LEU A 285 -16.46 7.04 4.08
CA LEU A 285 -17.04 7.12 5.40
C LEU A 285 -16.03 7.77 6.37
N ASP A 286 -16.39 8.87 7.01
CA ASP A 286 -15.54 9.48 8.04
C ASP A 286 -15.55 8.62 9.31
N MET A 287 -14.52 7.80 9.43
CA MET A 287 -14.33 6.94 10.61
C MET A 287 -13.99 7.73 11.87
N SER A 288 -13.54 8.98 11.75
CA SER A 288 -13.29 9.84 12.92
C SER A 288 -14.59 10.20 13.64
N ALA A 289 -15.72 10.16 12.95
CA ALA A 289 -17.04 10.39 13.52
C ALA A 289 -17.68 9.13 14.16
N VAL A 290 -17.08 7.95 13.95
CA VAL A 290 -17.59 6.66 14.44
C VAL A 290 -16.90 6.31 15.76
N THR A 291 -17.65 6.27 16.84
CA THR A 291 -17.09 6.00 18.18
C THR A 291 -16.80 4.50 18.39
N ARG A 292 -17.67 3.63 17.86
CA ARG A 292 -17.55 2.19 18.05
C ARG A 292 -17.60 1.46 16.72
N GLN A 293 -16.45 0.94 16.30
CA GLN A 293 -16.26 0.20 15.04
C GLN A 293 -16.13 -1.29 15.38
N LEU A 294 -17.25 -2.03 15.41
CA LEU A 294 -17.30 -3.44 15.82
C LEU A 294 -17.30 -4.37 14.60
N HIS A 295 -16.33 -5.28 14.58
CA HIS A 295 -16.20 -6.35 13.60
C HIS A 295 -16.47 -7.71 14.26
N THR A 296 -17.41 -8.46 13.71
CA THR A 296 -17.73 -9.83 14.13
C THR A 296 -17.54 -10.76 12.95
N LEU A 297 -16.52 -11.63 13.00
CA LEU A 297 -16.24 -12.60 11.93
C LEU A 297 -16.60 -14.01 12.40
N THR A 298 -17.33 -14.73 11.57
CA THR A 298 -17.50 -16.18 11.69
C THR A 298 -16.50 -16.83 10.74
N LEU A 299 -15.59 -17.64 11.29
CA LEU A 299 -14.53 -18.28 10.52
C LEU A 299 -14.84 -19.76 10.27
N SER A 300 -14.37 -20.29 9.14
CA SER A 300 -14.43 -21.71 8.83
C SER A 300 -13.67 -22.53 9.90
N PRO A 301 -14.08 -23.78 10.22
CA PRO A 301 -13.38 -24.59 11.22
C PRO A 301 -11.90 -24.77 10.88
N SER A 302 -11.02 -24.62 11.89
CA SER A 302 -9.59 -24.87 11.76
C SER A 302 -9.01 -25.21 13.13
N THR A 303 -8.02 -26.09 13.15
CA THR A 303 -7.23 -26.43 14.35
C THR A 303 -6.03 -25.49 14.52
N SER A 304 -5.62 -24.79 13.47
CA SER A 304 -4.47 -23.89 13.51
C SER A 304 -4.89 -22.47 13.92
N PRO A 305 -4.09 -21.79 14.72
CA PRO A 305 -4.34 -20.39 15.07
C PRO A 305 -4.31 -19.50 13.83
N ARG A 306 -5.09 -18.44 13.87
CA ARG A 306 -5.21 -17.48 12.77
C ARG A 306 -4.88 -16.08 13.23
N GLN A 307 -4.39 -15.28 12.29
CA GLN A 307 -4.21 -13.86 12.42
C GLN A 307 -5.16 -13.16 11.45
N ILE A 308 -5.87 -12.16 11.94
CA ILE A 308 -6.76 -11.30 11.17
C ILE A 308 -6.07 -9.94 11.08
N ARG A 309 -5.86 -9.47 9.86
CA ARG A 309 -5.35 -8.12 9.59
C ARG A 309 -6.44 -7.34 8.92
N VAL A 310 -6.75 -6.18 9.47
CA VAL A 310 -7.72 -5.26 8.88
C VAL A 310 -6.99 -4.02 8.42
N TYR A 311 -7.23 -3.63 7.19
CA TYR A 311 -6.67 -2.45 6.57
C TYR A 311 -7.77 -1.48 6.21
N ALA A 312 -7.55 -0.19 6.48
CA ALA A 312 -8.41 0.89 6.01
C ALA A 312 -7.63 1.77 5.03
N LEU A 313 -8.08 1.81 3.79
CA LEU A 313 -7.58 2.75 2.78
C LEU A 313 -8.28 4.08 2.98
N THR A 314 -7.52 5.08 3.41
CA THR A 314 -8.06 6.39 3.77
C THR A 314 -7.61 7.47 2.82
N HIS A 315 -8.50 8.42 2.54
CA HIS A 315 -8.12 9.66 1.89
C HIS A 315 -7.27 10.50 2.83
N ASN A 316 -6.29 11.18 2.25
CA ASN A 316 -5.47 12.15 2.93
C ASN A 316 -5.28 13.38 2.02
N ILE A 317 -5.21 14.57 2.62
CA ILE A 317 -4.92 15.80 1.90
C ILE A 317 -3.58 16.33 2.39
N ILE A 318 -2.64 16.46 1.46
CA ILE A 318 -1.33 17.04 1.71
C ILE A 318 -1.31 18.45 1.15
N ARG A 319 -1.00 19.43 1.98
CA ARG A 319 -0.89 20.83 1.61
C ARG A 319 0.56 21.21 1.37
N LEU A 320 0.83 21.76 0.19
CA LEU A 320 2.06 22.49 -0.09
C LEU A 320 1.85 23.97 0.24
N GLU A 321 2.62 24.48 1.18
CA GLU A 321 2.63 25.87 1.56
C GLU A 321 3.98 26.28 2.14
N ASN A 322 4.56 27.39 1.67
CA ASN A 322 5.82 27.94 2.17
C ASN A 322 6.97 26.92 2.19
N GLY A 323 7.15 26.17 1.12
CA GLY A 323 8.22 25.17 0.99
C GLY A 323 8.02 23.88 1.77
N LEU A 324 6.90 23.70 2.43
CA LEU A 324 6.60 22.56 3.29
C LEU A 324 5.38 21.77 2.80
N LEU A 325 5.44 20.45 3.00
CA LEU A 325 4.30 19.54 2.84
C LEU A 325 3.74 19.18 4.21
N LYS A 326 2.44 19.41 4.42
CA LYS A 326 1.77 19.15 5.70
C LYS A 326 0.46 18.39 5.49
N ASN A 327 0.16 17.47 6.41
CA ASN A 327 -1.16 16.86 6.46
C ASN A 327 -2.22 17.89 6.84
N VAL A 328 -3.32 17.92 6.11
CA VAL A 328 -4.50 18.73 6.47
C VAL A 328 -5.31 18.04 7.56
N PHE A 329 -5.45 16.71 7.48
CA PHE A 329 -6.02 15.92 8.57
C PHE A 329 -4.94 15.67 9.62
N SER A 330 -5.10 16.23 10.80
CA SER A 330 -4.16 16.10 11.92
C SER A 330 -3.91 14.63 12.28
N THR A 331 -2.64 14.29 12.49
CA THR A 331 -2.19 12.96 12.94
C THR A 331 -2.24 12.80 14.47
N THR A 332 -3.20 13.40 15.14
CA THR A 332 -3.44 13.15 16.57
C THR A 332 -4.22 11.85 16.76
N GLY A 333 -3.63 10.76 16.37
CA GLY A 333 -4.07 9.40 16.63
C GLY A 333 -2.80 8.57 16.67
N THR A 334 -2.45 8.13 17.85
CA THR A 334 -1.24 7.39 18.23
C THR A 334 -1.02 6.18 17.31
N ILE A 335 0.21 5.99 16.96
CA ILE A 335 0.86 4.84 16.31
C ILE A 335 0.56 3.54 17.03
#